data_735005498ef4cb4bc5263312060dc80b
#
_entry.id   735005498ef4cb4bc5263312060dc80b
#
_cell.length_a   1.000
_cell.length_b   1.000
_cell.length_c   1.000
_cell.angle_alpha   90.00
_cell.angle_beta   90.00
_cell.angle_gamma   90.00
#
_symmetry.space_group_name_H-M   'P 1'
#
loop_
_entity.id
_entity.type
_entity.pdbx_description
1 polymer ?
#
loop_
_entity_poly.entity_id
_entity_poly.type
_entity_poly.pdbx_seq_one_letter_code
_entity_poly.pdbx_strand_id
1 'polypeptide(L)'
;KVVVIGAGLAGTEAACDIAGKDGDVTLVEMCPDILFTANHCLNNDQHLRKMVKDRGVKVEANAKVTNITPTSVTFERDGQTMTLECDTVLNAVGFRPNNQLEELLDEKYDEVAVIGDAVAPRKILTAIHEGYHAIRVME
;
A
#
# COMPACT_ATOMS: atom_id res chain seq x y z
N LYS A 1 -0.67 2.56 20.97
CA LYS A 1 -0.19 3.46 19.90
C LYS A 1 0.14 2.65 18.66
N VAL A 2 -0.48 2.98 17.54
CA VAL A 2 -0.30 2.26 16.27
C VAL A 2 0.28 3.21 15.22
N VAL A 3 1.35 2.76 14.55
CA VAL A 3 1.87 3.45 13.37
C VAL A 3 1.50 2.63 12.13
N VAL A 4 0.80 3.24 11.18
CA VAL A 4 0.49 2.67 9.88
C VAL A 4 1.43 3.29 8.85
N ILE A 5 2.19 2.45 8.15
CA ILE A 5 3.16 2.87 7.13
C ILE A 5 2.53 2.68 5.74
N GLY A 6 2.39 3.76 5.01
CA GLY A 6 1.74 3.82 3.70
C GLY A 6 0.28 4.24 3.79
N ALA A 7 -0.05 5.37 3.16
CA ALA A 7 -1.37 5.98 3.14
C ALA A 7 -2.10 5.79 1.80
N GLY A 8 -1.93 4.64 1.16
CA GLY A 8 -2.80 4.19 0.08
C GLY A 8 -4.20 3.82 0.63
N LEU A 9 -5.08 3.27 -0.21
CA LEU A 9 -6.43 2.86 0.21
C LEU A 9 -6.39 1.94 1.43
N ALA A 10 -5.66 0.83 1.36
CA ALA A 10 -5.61 -0.17 2.43
C ALA A 10 -5.08 0.40 3.76
N GLY A 11 -3.98 1.18 3.72
CA GLY A 11 -3.42 1.79 4.93
C GLY A 11 -4.34 2.84 5.55
N THR A 12 -4.97 3.66 4.73
CA THR A 12 -5.92 4.68 5.20
C THR A 12 -7.18 4.06 5.80
N GLU A 13 -7.74 3.02 5.15
CA GLU A 13 -8.90 2.26 5.67
C GLU A 13 -8.57 1.60 7.01
N ALA A 14 -7.41 0.92 7.10
CA ALA A 14 -6.97 0.27 8.33
C ALA A 14 -6.73 1.28 9.46
N ALA A 15 -6.08 2.41 9.18
CA ALA A 15 -5.87 3.48 10.14
C ALA A 15 -7.20 4.02 10.68
N CYS A 16 -8.16 4.24 9.79
CA CYS A 16 -9.50 4.65 10.19
C CYS A 16 -10.21 3.59 11.04
N ASP A 17 -10.15 2.31 10.70
CA ASP A 17 -10.80 1.23 11.47
C ASP A 17 -10.21 1.13 12.88
N ILE A 18 -8.90 1.17 13.02
CA ILE A 18 -8.20 1.12 14.30
C ILE A 18 -8.53 2.34 15.17
N ALA A 19 -8.50 3.55 14.58
CA ALA A 19 -8.86 4.77 15.31
C ALA A 19 -10.34 4.78 15.73
N GLY A 20 -11.22 4.17 14.96
CA GLY A 20 -12.63 3.98 15.32
C GLY A 20 -12.88 3.02 16.50
N LYS A 21 -11.84 2.31 16.93
CA LYS A 21 -11.83 1.42 18.10
C LYS A 21 -10.92 1.94 19.23
N ASP A 22 -10.86 3.26 19.37
CA ASP A 22 -10.07 3.99 20.38
C ASP A 22 -8.54 3.82 20.27
N GLY A 23 -8.03 3.43 19.10
CA GLY A 23 -6.59 3.39 18.85
C GLY A 23 -5.99 4.79 18.62
N ASP A 24 -4.84 5.07 19.26
CA ASP A 24 -4.03 6.26 18.95
C ASP A 24 -3.19 5.95 17.70
N VAL A 25 -3.64 6.45 16.53
CA VAL A 25 -3.10 6.06 15.22
C VAL A 25 -2.35 7.22 14.58
N THR A 26 -1.13 6.93 14.12
CA THR A 26 -0.36 7.81 13.24
C THR A 26 -0.12 7.12 11.90
N LEU A 27 -0.53 7.76 10.81
CA LEU A 27 -0.35 7.33 9.44
C LEU A 27 0.89 8.02 8.86
N VAL A 28 1.89 7.25 8.44
CA VAL A 28 3.15 7.77 7.90
C VAL A 28 3.20 7.50 6.39
N GLU A 29 3.37 8.55 5.59
CA GLU A 29 3.32 8.49 4.13
C GLU A 29 4.52 9.22 3.51
N MET A 30 5.21 8.56 2.59
CA MET A 30 6.34 9.15 1.87
C MET A 30 5.93 10.18 0.81
N CYS A 31 4.71 10.07 0.30
CA CYS A 31 4.13 11.03 -0.64
C CYS A 31 3.63 12.29 0.07
N PRO A 32 3.37 13.38 -0.71
CA PRO A 32 2.95 14.67 -0.13
C PRO A 32 1.58 14.63 0.55
N ASP A 33 0.76 13.61 0.27
CA ASP A 33 -0.60 13.53 0.79
C ASP A 33 -1.06 12.07 0.89
N ILE A 34 -2.06 11.80 1.71
CA ILE A 34 -2.74 10.50 1.77
C ILE A 34 -3.46 10.22 0.45
N LEU A 35 -3.59 8.94 0.08
CA LEU A 35 -4.26 8.50 -1.15
C LEU A 35 -3.63 9.05 -2.45
N PHE A 36 -2.39 9.55 -2.38
CA PHE A 36 -1.71 10.20 -3.50
C PHE A 36 -1.57 9.30 -4.73
N THR A 37 -1.27 8.02 -4.52
CA THR A 37 -1.13 7.02 -5.58
C THR A 37 -2.40 6.21 -5.81
N ALA A 38 -3.46 6.46 -5.04
CA ALA A 38 -4.70 5.73 -5.17
C ALA A 38 -5.42 6.08 -6.48
N ASN A 39 -6.03 5.07 -7.09
CA ASN A 39 -6.88 5.30 -8.25
C ASN A 39 -8.15 6.00 -7.78
N HIS A 40 -8.25 7.29 -8.05
CA HIS A 40 -9.28 8.15 -7.50
C HIS A 40 -10.70 7.78 -7.97
N CYS A 41 -11.44 7.14 -7.07
CA CYS A 41 -12.89 7.23 -7.07
C CYS A 41 -13.25 8.38 -6.13
N LEU A 42 -13.66 9.52 -6.67
CA LEU A 42 -13.87 10.76 -5.93
C LEU A 42 -14.67 10.58 -4.63
N ASN A 43 -15.73 9.78 -4.67
CA ASN A 43 -16.60 9.56 -3.51
C ASN A 43 -15.85 8.81 -2.39
N ASN A 44 -15.03 7.82 -2.73
CA ASN A 44 -14.28 7.05 -1.75
C ASN A 44 -13.13 7.87 -1.15
N ASP A 45 -12.42 8.62 -1.98
CA ASP A 45 -11.32 9.52 -1.55
C ASP A 45 -11.84 10.55 -0.55
N GLN A 46 -12.88 11.30 -0.91
CA GLN A 46 -13.47 12.32 -0.03
C GLN A 46 -13.98 11.72 1.28
N HIS A 47 -14.60 10.55 1.23
CA HIS A 47 -15.10 9.87 2.42
C HIS A 47 -13.97 9.45 3.36
N LEU A 48 -12.92 8.82 2.83
CA LEU A 48 -11.75 8.40 3.62
C LEU A 48 -11.01 9.60 4.24
N ARG A 49 -10.80 10.68 3.49
CA ARG A 49 -10.21 11.92 4.02
C ARG A 49 -11.03 12.51 5.17
N LYS A 50 -12.35 12.49 5.01
CA LYS A 50 -13.26 12.90 6.09
C LYS A 50 -13.13 11.99 7.31
N MET A 51 -13.09 10.66 7.11
CA MET A 51 -12.94 9.70 8.21
C MET A 51 -11.62 9.87 8.96
N VAL A 52 -10.50 10.07 8.26
CA VAL A 52 -9.18 10.35 8.84
C VAL A 52 -9.26 11.53 9.79
N LYS A 53 -9.90 12.62 9.35
CA LYS A 53 -10.11 13.83 10.17
C LYS A 53 -11.05 13.60 11.35
N ASP A 54 -12.21 13.01 11.10
CA ASP A 54 -13.25 12.82 12.11
C ASP A 54 -12.81 11.85 13.22
N ARG A 55 -11.96 10.88 12.90
CA ARG A 55 -11.43 9.89 13.84
C ARG A 55 -10.10 10.29 14.48
N GLY A 56 -9.61 11.48 14.19
CA GLY A 56 -8.41 12.02 14.80
C GLY A 56 -7.11 11.27 14.42
N VAL A 57 -7.08 10.60 13.27
CA VAL A 57 -5.85 9.96 12.77
C VAL A 57 -4.82 11.04 12.46
N LYS A 58 -3.63 10.92 13.08
CA LYS A 58 -2.50 11.80 12.81
C LYS A 58 -1.88 11.42 11.49
N VAL A 59 -1.48 12.39 10.68
CA VAL A 59 -0.86 12.15 9.36
C VAL A 59 0.52 12.82 9.30
N GLU A 60 1.54 12.01 9.02
CA GLU A 60 2.90 12.43 8.75
C GLU A 60 3.19 12.20 7.25
N ALA A 61 2.93 13.20 6.44
CA ALA A 61 3.20 13.18 5.01
C ALA A 61 4.65 13.62 4.70
N ASN A 62 5.14 13.36 3.48
CA ASN A 62 6.55 13.54 3.08
C ASN A 62 7.53 12.84 4.01
N ALA A 63 7.11 11.75 4.64
CA ALA A 63 7.82 11.04 5.69
C ALA A 63 8.26 9.66 5.18
N LYS A 64 9.53 9.52 4.86
CA LYS A 64 10.12 8.25 4.40
C LYS A 64 10.61 7.45 5.59
N VAL A 65 9.95 6.34 5.88
CA VAL A 65 10.38 5.42 6.95
C VAL A 65 11.75 4.82 6.61
N THR A 66 12.66 4.89 7.55
CA THR A 66 14.06 4.41 7.42
C THR A 66 14.37 3.26 8.37
N ASN A 67 13.68 3.18 9.52
CA ASN A 67 13.91 2.11 10.48
C ASN A 67 12.67 1.79 11.30
N ILE A 68 12.53 0.51 11.68
CA ILE A 68 11.47 0.00 12.56
C ILE A 68 12.15 -0.80 13.66
N THR A 69 11.81 -0.50 14.90
CA THR A 69 12.22 -1.24 16.08
C THR A 69 11.01 -1.86 16.77
N PRO A 70 11.16 -2.70 17.79
CA PRO A 70 10.03 -3.24 18.55
C PRO A 70 9.13 -2.19 19.21
N THR A 71 9.62 -0.97 19.41
CA THR A 71 8.92 0.08 20.16
C THR A 71 8.83 1.41 19.43
N SER A 72 9.34 1.51 18.20
CA SER A 72 9.36 2.78 17.48
C SER A 72 9.48 2.64 15.97
N VAL A 73 9.06 3.68 15.25
CA VAL A 73 9.29 3.88 13.82
C VAL A 73 10.06 5.18 13.64
N THR A 74 11.14 5.12 12.86
CA THR A 74 11.95 6.28 12.48
C THR A 74 11.71 6.62 11.02
N PHE A 75 11.55 7.90 10.72
CA PHE A 75 11.40 8.39 9.36
C PHE A 75 12.17 9.69 9.13
N GLU A 76 12.45 9.98 7.89
CA GLU A 76 13.05 11.22 7.43
C GLU A 76 12.03 12.12 6.73
N ARG A 77 12.05 13.40 7.06
CA ARG A 77 11.28 14.46 6.41
C ARG A 77 12.11 15.73 6.34
N ASP A 78 12.23 16.31 5.17
CA ASP A 78 12.99 17.56 4.93
C ASP A 78 14.43 17.53 5.46
N GLY A 79 15.09 16.37 5.37
CA GLY A 79 16.45 16.15 5.88
C GLY A 79 16.57 15.99 7.41
N GLN A 80 15.44 15.95 8.10
CA GLN A 80 15.39 15.73 9.55
C GLN A 80 14.91 14.32 9.87
N THR A 81 15.59 13.67 10.80
CA THR A 81 15.21 12.36 11.33
C THR A 81 14.26 12.53 12.51
N MET A 82 13.11 11.87 12.44
CA MET A 82 12.06 11.88 13.47
C MET A 82 11.75 10.46 13.91
N THR A 83 11.35 10.28 15.16
CA THR A 83 11.00 8.97 15.72
C THR A 83 9.65 9.03 16.42
N LEU A 84 8.78 8.06 16.13
CA LEU A 84 7.48 7.85 16.78
C LEU A 84 7.56 6.59 17.64
N GLU A 85 7.23 6.71 18.91
CA GLU A 85 7.02 5.56 19.78
C GLU A 85 5.68 4.87 19.45
N CYS A 86 5.69 3.56 19.35
CA CYS A 86 4.49 2.76 19.06
C CYS A 86 4.57 1.37 19.68
N ASP A 87 3.41 0.78 19.88
CA ASP A 87 3.25 -0.60 20.36
C ASP A 87 3.04 -1.58 19.19
N THR A 88 2.54 -1.07 18.07
CA THR A 88 2.21 -1.86 16.88
C THR A 88 2.54 -1.08 15.61
N VAL A 89 3.10 -1.77 14.64
CA VAL A 89 3.33 -1.25 13.28
C VAL A 89 2.52 -2.07 12.28
N LEU A 90 1.73 -1.38 11.46
CA LEU A 90 1.03 -1.97 10.32
C LEU A 90 1.70 -1.49 9.04
N ASN A 91 2.20 -2.44 8.23
CA ASN A 91 2.87 -2.15 6.98
C ASN A 91 1.87 -2.25 5.81
N ALA A 92 1.62 -1.14 5.13
CA ALA A 92 0.68 -1.02 4.00
C ALA A 92 1.32 -0.34 2.78
N VAL A 93 2.62 -0.58 2.54
CA VAL A 93 3.39 0.05 1.45
C VAL A 93 3.14 -0.54 0.06
N GLY A 94 2.11 -1.37 -0.09
CA GLY A 94 1.75 -2.03 -1.33
C GLY A 94 2.47 -3.36 -1.57
N PHE A 95 2.39 -3.83 -2.80
CA PHE A 95 2.92 -5.13 -3.22
C PHE A 95 3.93 -4.96 -4.34
N ARG A 96 4.80 -5.95 -4.51
CA ARG A 96 5.71 -6.08 -5.64
C ARG A 96 5.35 -7.33 -6.43
N PRO A 97 5.56 -7.34 -7.76
CA PRO A 97 5.37 -8.55 -8.54
C PRO A 97 6.29 -9.66 -8.04
N ASN A 98 5.79 -10.90 -8.12
CA ASN A 98 6.59 -12.09 -7.91
C ASN A 98 6.46 -12.98 -9.15
N ASN A 99 7.44 -12.90 -10.04
CA ASN A 99 7.51 -13.62 -11.31
C ASN A 99 8.72 -14.57 -11.42
N GLN A 100 9.24 -15.03 -10.29
CA GLN A 100 10.44 -15.89 -10.24
C GLN A 100 10.31 -17.20 -11.03
N LEU A 101 9.07 -17.63 -11.32
CA LEU A 101 8.83 -18.83 -12.13
C LEU A 101 8.91 -18.58 -13.64
N GLU A 102 8.88 -17.34 -14.10
CA GLU A 102 8.87 -16.97 -15.51
C GLU A 102 10.08 -17.59 -16.25
N GLU A 103 11.30 -17.28 -15.81
CA GLU A 103 12.53 -17.79 -16.40
C GLU A 103 12.58 -19.33 -16.45
N LEU A 104 12.13 -19.99 -15.36
CA LEU A 104 12.11 -21.46 -15.28
C LEU A 104 11.08 -22.11 -16.22
N LEU A 105 10.00 -21.41 -16.52
CA LEU A 105 8.95 -21.87 -17.41
C LEU A 105 9.31 -21.62 -18.88
N ASP A 106 9.88 -20.46 -19.19
CA ASP A 106 10.37 -20.12 -20.55
C ASP A 106 11.41 -21.11 -21.07
N GLU A 107 12.22 -21.71 -20.17
CA GLU A 107 13.18 -22.76 -20.55
C GLU A 107 12.50 -24.10 -20.91
N LYS A 108 11.24 -24.30 -20.52
CA LYS A 108 10.55 -25.61 -20.63
C LYS A 108 9.39 -25.62 -21.60
N TYR A 109 8.82 -24.48 -21.88
CA TYR A 109 7.61 -24.36 -22.69
C TYR A 109 7.80 -23.31 -23.76
N ASP A 110 7.27 -23.59 -24.96
CA ASP A 110 7.40 -22.69 -26.11
C ASP A 110 6.58 -21.42 -25.96
N GLU A 111 5.51 -21.47 -25.16
CA GLU A 111 4.66 -20.31 -24.87
C GLU A 111 4.41 -20.18 -23.38
N VAL A 112 4.79 -19.04 -22.80
CA VAL A 112 4.54 -18.67 -21.42
C VAL A 112 3.94 -17.26 -21.38
N ALA A 113 2.82 -17.09 -20.69
CA ALA A 113 2.21 -15.78 -20.49
C ALA A 113 2.21 -15.43 -19.01
N VAL A 114 2.90 -14.35 -18.64
CA VAL A 114 2.83 -13.77 -17.29
C VAL A 114 1.65 -12.82 -17.23
N ILE A 115 0.78 -13.00 -16.25
CA ILE A 115 -0.47 -12.22 -16.09
C ILE A 115 -0.72 -11.81 -14.65
N GLY A 116 -1.62 -10.87 -14.45
CA GLY A 116 -2.08 -10.43 -13.13
C GLY A 116 -0.98 -9.80 -12.30
N ASP A 117 -0.98 -10.09 -11.01
CA ASP A 117 -0.05 -9.50 -10.04
C ASP A 117 1.41 -9.98 -10.22
N ALA A 118 1.63 -11.05 -10.97
CA ALA A 118 2.98 -11.47 -11.36
C ALA A 118 3.64 -10.47 -12.32
N VAL A 119 2.86 -9.78 -13.16
CA VAL A 119 3.34 -8.66 -14.01
C VAL A 119 3.45 -7.38 -13.19
N ALA A 120 2.36 -7.00 -12.56
CA ALA A 120 2.29 -5.81 -11.69
C ALA A 120 1.04 -5.89 -10.80
N PRO A 121 1.15 -5.70 -9.48
CA PRO A 121 0.01 -5.67 -8.58
C PRO A 121 -0.97 -4.57 -8.96
N ARG A 122 -2.22 -4.97 -9.28
CA ARG A 122 -3.29 -4.08 -9.76
C ARG A 122 -4.65 -4.53 -9.25
N LYS A 123 -5.72 -4.23 -9.98
CA LYS A 123 -7.09 -4.62 -9.64
C LYS A 123 -7.41 -6.03 -10.17
N ILE A 124 -8.31 -6.73 -9.48
CA ILE A 124 -8.85 -8.03 -9.91
C ILE A 124 -9.35 -7.99 -11.36
N LEU A 125 -10.01 -6.90 -11.76
CA LEU A 125 -10.48 -6.68 -13.13
C LEU A 125 -9.34 -6.80 -14.16
N THR A 126 -8.18 -6.22 -13.86
CA THR A 126 -7.01 -6.30 -14.76
C THR A 126 -6.53 -7.74 -14.91
N ALA A 127 -6.40 -8.47 -13.80
CA ALA A 127 -5.99 -9.87 -13.83
C ALA A 127 -6.95 -10.77 -14.63
N ILE A 128 -8.26 -10.54 -14.49
CA ILE A 128 -9.29 -11.26 -15.28
C ILE A 128 -9.14 -10.96 -16.78
N HIS A 129 -8.98 -9.68 -17.15
CA HIS A 129 -8.84 -9.29 -18.55
C HIS A 129 -7.54 -9.85 -19.15
N GLU A 130 -6.43 -9.79 -18.43
CA GLU A 130 -5.16 -10.35 -18.90
C GLU A 130 -5.24 -11.86 -19.11
N GLY A 131 -5.85 -12.61 -18.17
CA GLY A 131 -6.08 -14.04 -18.34
C GLY A 131 -6.95 -14.37 -19.55
N TYR A 132 -8.04 -13.62 -19.75
CA TYR A 132 -8.90 -13.78 -20.92
C TYR A 132 -8.15 -13.52 -22.24
N HIS A 133 -7.36 -12.46 -22.31
CA HIS A 133 -6.61 -12.11 -23.50
C HIS A 133 -5.46 -13.09 -23.77
N ALA A 134 -4.73 -13.53 -22.74
CA ALA A 134 -3.64 -14.49 -22.89
C ALA A 134 -4.13 -15.77 -23.57
N ILE A 135 -5.22 -16.37 -23.08
CA ILE A 135 -5.77 -17.60 -23.69
C ILE A 135 -6.25 -17.40 -25.14
N ARG A 136 -6.70 -16.20 -25.49
CA ARG A 136 -7.19 -15.93 -26.85
C ARG A 136 -6.10 -15.72 -27.89
N VAL A 137 -4.89 -15.40 -27.47
CA VAL A 137 -3.73 -15.18 -28.38
C VAL A 137 -2.73 -16.31 -28.36
N MET A 138 -2.81 -17.23 -27.42
CA MET A 138 -2.09 -18.50 -27.45
C MET A 138 -2.65 -19.39 -28.53
N GLU A 139 -1.82 -19.86 -29.46
CA GLU A 139 -2.18 -20.77 -30.57
C GLU A 139 -1.98 -22.26 -30.21
#